data_0c621172ec7eac03a40b0644804a7e42
#
_entry.id   0c621172ec7eac03a40b0644804a7e42
#
_cell.length_a   1.000
_cell.length_b   1.000
_cell.length_c   1.000
_cell.angle_alpha   90.00
_cell.angle_beta   90.00
_cell.angle_gamma   90.00
#
_symmetry.space_group_name_H-M   'P 1'
#
loop_
_entity.id
_entity.type
_entity.pdbx_description
1 polymer ?
#
loop_
_entity_poly.entity_id
_entity_poly.type
_entity_poly.pdbx_seq_one_letter_code
_entity_poly.pdbx_strand_id
1 'polypeptide(L)'
;KVKIGLVDERFVDQKSEYSNESHIKKNLVKNFAKTAILSSMVCCIDNESLNLEMVSNSYSCFMERTDFTLLGMGNDGHTASIFPNDNESDELMNSINIGVYSTKAPNYPYNRITCSKEFIAKSNTIVLFFTGVQKFNVLKNSSYTNLPISYFVKNNKKMEIYYTQ
;
A
#
# COMPACT_ATOMS: atom_id res chain seq x y z
N LYS A 1 8.16 -9.94 18.69
CA LYS A 1 7.56 -10.69 17.58
C LYS A 1 7.17 -9.71 16.50
N VAL A 2 7.59 -9.92 15.24
CA VAL A 2 7.29 -9.02 14.12
C VAL A 2 5.89 -9.32 13.60
N LYS A 3 5.07 -8.27 13.39
CA LYS A 3 3.82 -8.33 12.64
C LYS A 3 4.03 -7.63 11.31
N ILE A 4 3.53 -8.23 10.24
CA ILE A 4 3.62 -7.72 8.87
C ILE A 4 2.20 -7.52 8.35
N GLY A 5 1.90 -6.34 7.86
CA GLY A 5 0.69 -6.02 7.11
C GLY A 5 1.06 -5.58 5.69
N LEU A 6 0.12 -5.68 4.79
CA LEU A 6 0.22 -5.15 3.44
C LEU A 6 -0.29 -3.71 3.42
N VAL A 7 0.33 -2.81 2.69
CA VAL A 7 -0.21 -1.46 2.45
C VAL A 7 -1.29 -1.48 1.37
N ASP A 8 -1.19 -2.47 0.47
CA ASP A 8 -2.18 -2.74 -0.56
C ASP A 8 -2.13 -4.19 -1.02
N GLU A 9 -3.21 -4.65 -1.61
CA GLU A 9 -3.28 -5.98 -2.21
C GLU A 9 -4.18 -5.95 -3.46
N ARG A 10 -3.97 -6.91 -4.32
CA ARG A 10 -4.82 -7.20 -5.46
C ARG A 10 -5.93 -8.13 -5.02
N PHE A 11 -7.17 -7.80 -5.35
CA PHE A 11 -8.30 -8.68 -5.04
C PHE A 11 -8.31 -9.88 -6.00
N VAL A 12 -7.46 -10.83 -5.69
CA VAL A 12 -7.25 -12.09 -6.44
C VAL A 12 -7.07 -13.24 -5.44
N ASP A 13 -7.12 -14.47 -5.93
CA ASP A 13 -6.80 -15.65 -5.12
C ASP A 13 -5.40 -15.50 -4.48
N GLN A 14 -5.28 -15.91 -3.21
CA GLN A 14 -4.04 -15.78 -2.44
C GLN A 14 -2.86 -16.54 -3.03
N LYS A 15 -3.10 -17.53 -3.91
CA LYS A 15 -2.05 -18.29 -4.62
C LYS A 15 -1.68 -17.67 -5.96
N SER A 16 -2.42 -16.65 -6.40
CA SER A 16 -2.17 -15.95 -7.65
C SER A 16 -0.76 -15.38 -7.69
N GLU A 17 -0.14 -15.38 -8.87
CA GLU A 17 1.13 -14.69 -9.11
C GLU A 17 1.03 -13.16 -8.93
N TYR A 18 -0.18 -12.61 -9.02
CA TYR A 18 -0.44 -11.19 -8.79
C TYR A 18 -0.59 -10.83 -7.31
N SER A 19 -0.70 -11.80 -6.39
CA SER A 19 -0.87 -11.53 -4.95
C SER A 19 0.41 -11.01 -4.31
N ASN A 20 0.34 -9.84 -3.67
CA ASN A 20 1.42 -9.30 -2.84
C ASN A 20 1.70 -10.21 -1.64
N GLU A 21 0.64 -10.77 -1.04
CA GLU A 21 0.77 -11.72 0.07
C GLU A 21 1.56 -12.97 -0.34
N SER A 22 1.27 -13.52 -1.52
CA SER A 22 2.01 -14.66 -2.08
C SER A 22 3.50 -14.35 -2.22
N HIS A 23 3.83 -13.17 -2.73
CA HIS A 23 5.22 -12.72 -2.86
C HIS A 23 5.92 -12.56 -1.51
N ILE A 24 5.25 -11.96 -0.53
CA ILE A 24 5.82 -11.78 0.82
C ILE A 24 6.03 -13.13 1.51
N LYS A 25 5.07 -14.04 1.43
CA LYS A 25 5.22 -15.40 1.98
C LYS A 25 6.42 -16.12 1.38
N LYS A 26 6.59 -16.07 0.06
CA LYS A 26 7.67 -16.76 -0.64
C LYS A 26 9.05 -16.15 -0.38
N ASN A 27 9.14 -14.85 -0.21
CA ASN A 27 10.42 -14.14 -0.23
C ASN A 27 10.86 -13.59 1.13
N LEU A 28 9.94 -13.16 1.98
CA LEU A 28 10.22 -12.50 3.26
C LEU A 28 9.95 -13.40 4.47
N VAL A 29 8.78 -14.05 4.54
CA VAL A 29 8.38 -14.86 5.72
C VAL A 29 9.03 -16.25 5.66
N LYS A 30 10.35 -16.28 5.66
CA LYS A 30 11.19 -17.49 5.63
C LYS A 30 12.48 -17.29 6.43
N ASN A 31 13.25 -18.35 6.63
CA ASN A 31 14.51 -18.33 7.35
C ASN A 31 14.37 -17.65 8.73
N PHE A 32 15.09 -16.57 8.97
CA PHE A 32 15.04 -15.82 10.23
C PHE A 32 13.71 -15.12 10.48
N ALA A 33 12.95 -14.77 9.44
CA ALA A 33 11.64 -14.14 9.55
C ALA A 33 10.46 -15.12 9.59
N LYS A 34 10.70 -16.44 9.62
CA LYS A 34 9.65 -17.48 9.60
C LYS A 34 8.65 -17.41 10.75
N THR A 35 8.99 -16.73 11.83
CA THR A 35 8.11 -16.53 13.01
C THR A 35 7.33 -15.23 12.97
N ALA A 36 7.48 -14.42 11.91
CA ALA A 36 6.67 -13.23 11.71
C ALA A 36 5.20 -13.60 11.46
N ILE A 37 4.30 -12.76 11.94
CA ILE A 37 2.86 -12.91 11.71
C ILE A 37 2.49 -12.03 10.54
N LEU A 38 2.03 -12.62 9.44
CA LEU A 38 1.54 -11.91 8.28
C LEU A 38 0.01 -11.83 8.34
N SER A 39 -0.53 -10.61 8.30
CA SER A 39 -1.97 -10.34 8.20
C SER A 39 -2.39 -10.23 6.74
N SER A 40 -3.38 -11.01 6.33
CA SER A 40 -3.92 -11.00 4.97
C SER A 40 -4.96 -9.90 4.79
N MET A 41 -5.03 -9.32 3.59
CA MET A 41 -6.11 -8.44 3.16
C MET A 41 -7.23 -9.18 2.40
N VAL A 42 -6.98 -10.40 1.91
CA VAL A 42 -7.93 -11.16 1.08
C VAL A 42 -8.55 -12.33 1.84
N CYS A 43 -8.19 -12.55 3.10
CA CYS A 43 -8.76 -13.61 3.94
C CYS A 43 -10.24 -13.39 4.30
N CYS A 44 -10.75 -12.17 4.13
CA CYS A 44 -12.07 -11.73 4.58
C CYS A 44 -13.00 -11.61 3.37
N ILE A 45 -13.26 -12.73 2.71
CA ILE A 45 -14.20 -12.83 1.60
C ILE A 45 -15.49 -13.45 2.12
N ASP A 46 -16.61 -12.76 1.93
CA ASP A 46 -17.94 -13.26 2.23
C ASP A 46 -18.76 -13.32 0.94
N ASN A 47 -19.34 -14.51 0.64
CA ASN A 47 -20.14 -14.75 -0.56
C ASN A 47 -19.48 -14.22 -1.87
N GLU A 48 -18.18 -14.47 -2.07
CA GLU A 48 -17.38 -14.02 -3.20
C GLU A 48 -17.14 -12.48 -3.26
N SER A 49 -17.58 -11.75 -2.25
CA SER A 49 -17.32 -10.30 -2.12
C SER A 49 -16.33 -10.02 -1.00
N LEU A 50 -15.57 -8.93 -1.17
CA LEU A 50 -14.64 -8.46 -0.15
C LEU A 50 -15.40 -7.87 1.03
N ASN A 51 -15.14 -8.38 2.24
CA ASN A 51 -15.64 -7.75 3.47
C ASN A 51 -14.60 -6.79 4.03
N LEU A 52 -14.70 -5.51 3.64
CA LEU A 52 -13.76 -4.46 4.07
C LEU A 52 -13.79 -4.21 5.58
N GLU A 53 -14.92 -4.40 6.26
CA GLU A 53 -15.02 -4.25 7.71
C GLU A 53 -14.17 -5.31 8.43
N MET A 54 -14.25 -6.57 8.00
CA MET A 54 -13.42 -7.63 8.56
C MET A 54 -11.93 -7.38 8.29
N VAL A 55 -11.56 -6.90 7.11
CA VAL A 55 -10.17 -6.52 6.81
C VAL A 55 -9.73 -5.39 7.73
N SER A 56 -10.54 -4.35 7.88
CA SER A 56 -10.27 -3.21 8.76
C SER A 56 -10.05 -3.65 10.20
N ASN A 57 -10.91 -4.53 10.71
CA ASN A 57 -10.78 -5.09 12.06
C ASN A 57 -9.48 -5.88 12.23
N SER A 58 -9.09 -6.69 11.24
CA SER A 58 -7.82 -7.44 11.28
C SER A 58 -6.58 -6.54 11.24
N TYR A 59 -6.73 -5.33 10.73
CA TYR A 59 -5.68 -4.31 10.61
C TYR A 59 -5.67 -3.30 11.74
N SER A 60 -6.57 -3.38 12.73
CA SER A 60 -6.68 -2.43 13.85
C SER A 60 -5.34 -2.21 14.57
N CYS A 61 -4.59 -3.28 14.82
CA CYS A 61 -3.28 -3.17 15.49
C CYS A 61 -2.25 -2.35 14.70
N PHE A 62 -2.34 -2.32 13.36
CA PHE A 62 -1.47 -1.48 12.53
C PHE A 62 -1.98 -0.03 12.49
N MET A 63 -3.31 0.18 12.56
CA MET A 63 -3.91 1.52 12.65
C MET A 63 -3.52 2.21 13.96
N GLU A 64 -3.39 1.46 15.05
CA GLU A 64 -2.91 1.99 16.33
C GLU A 64 -1.43 2.34 16.27
N ARG A 65 -0.62 1.44 15.72
CA ARG A 65 0.83 1.60 15.64
C ARG A 65 1.42 0.87 14.45
N THR A 66 2.13 1.61 13.61
CA THR A 66 2.99 1.07 12.57
C THR A 66 4.40 1.65 12.75
N ASP A 67 5.38 0.80 12.97
CA ASP A 67 6.76 1.23 13.18
C ASP A 67 7.45 1.57 11.86
N PHE A 68 7.16 0.81 10.80
CA PHE A 68 7.83 0.93 9.51
C PHE A 68 6.88 0.62 8.36
N THR A 69 6.89 1.47 7.34
CA THR A 69 6.18 1.23 6.08
C THR A 69 7.13 1.32 4.89
N LEU A 70 7.11 0.30 4.04
CA LEU A 70 7.80 0.29 2.76
C LEU A 70 6.78 0.55 1.65
N LEU A 71 7.03 1.59 0.87
CA LEU A 71 6.23 1.98 -0.30
C LEU A 71 7.00 1.75 -1.59
N GLY A 72 6.28 1.34 -2.62
CA GLY A 72 6.69 1.48 -4.00
C GLY A 72 5.98 2.66 -4.68
N MET A 73 6.32 2.92 -5.93
CA MET A 73 5.67 3.94 -6.77
C MET A 73 5.54 3.45 -8.20
N GLY A 74 4.41 3.75 -8.85
CA GLY A 74 4.20 3.54 -10.27
C GLY A 74 4.79 4.67 -11.15
N ASN A 75 4.83 4.43 -12.47
CA ASN A 75 5.24 5.45 -13.46
C ASN A 75 4.24 6.61 -13.56
N ASP A 76 2.99 6.39 -13.15
CA ASP A 76 1.90 7.35 -13.07
C ASP A 76 1.85 8.09 -11.72
N GLY A 77 2.75 7.76 -10.80
CA GLY A 77 2.83 8.35 -9.45
C GLY A 77 1.86 7.77 -8.45
N HIS A 78 1.19 6.63 -8.76
CA HIS A 78 0.45 5.90 -7.73
C HIS A 78 1.39 5.33 -6.67
N THR A 79 0.88 5.19 -5.45
CA THR A 79 1.55 4.46 -4.36
C THR A 79 0.52 3.69 -3.55
N ALA A 80 0.91 2.57 -2.94
CA ALA A 80 -0.03 1.55 -2.52
C ALA A 80 -0.97 1.20 -3.69
N SER A 81 -2.29 1.17 -3.47
CA SER A 81 -3.26 1.13 -4.56
C SER A 81 -4.14 2.38 -4.59
N ILE A 82 -3.51 3.56 -4.45
CA ILE A 82 -4.12 4.88 -4.64
C ILE A 82 -3.66 5.39 -6.00
N PHE A 83 -4.57 5.42 -6.99
CA PHE A 83 -4.26 5.71 -8.39
C PHE A 83 -4.68 7.13 -8.79
N PRO A 84 -3.91 7.83 -9.64
CA PRO A 84 -4.40 9.07 -10.24
C PRO A 84 -5.56 8.77 -11.20
N ASN A 85 -6.53 9.69 -11.27
CA ASN A 85 -7.73 9.59 -12.13
C ASN A 85 -8.66 8.39 -11.82
N ASP A 86 -8.67 7.92 -10.60
CA ASP A 86 -9.62 6.93 -10.07
C ASP A 86 -10.48 7.60 -8.99
N ASN A 87 -11.81 7.56 -9.15
CA ASN A 87 -12.73 8.28 -8.28
C ASN A 87 -12.61 7.85 -6.81
N GLU A 88 -12.51 6.56 -6.55
CA GLU A 88 -12.34 6.01 -5.21
C GLU A 88 -11.01 6.47 -4.58
N SER A 89 -9.95 6.54 -5.38
CA SER A 89 -8.65 7.08 -4.96
C SER A 89 -8.70 8.58 -4.70
N ASP A 90 -9.42 9.35 -5.51
CA ASP A 90 -9.62 10.79 -5.30
C ASP A 90 -10.38 11.07 -3.99
N GLU A 91 -11.41 10.27 -3.68
CA GLU A 91 -12.10 10.33 -2.40
C GLU A 91 -11.16 10.04 -1.23
N LEU A 92 -10.30 9.02 -1.34
CA LEU A 92 -9.29 8.70 -0.33
C LEU A 92 -8.26 9.82 -0.16
N MET A 93 -7.85 10.47 -1.25
CA MET A 93 -6.90 11.60 -1.19
C MET A 93 -7.51 12.83 -0.54
N ASN A 94 -8.83 12.97 -0.53
CA ASN A 94 -9.55 14.06 0.14
C ASN A 94 -10.00 13.70 1.57
N SER A 95 -10.03 12.40 1.92
CA SER A 95 -10.44 11.91 3.23
C SER A 95 -9.32 12.04 4.27
N ILE A 96 -9.72 12.26 5.52
CA ILE A 96 -8.85 12.19 6.72
C ILE A 96 -9.04 10.86 7.49
N ASN A 97 -9.86 9.97 6.97
CA ASN A 97 -10.20 8.73 7.66
C ASN A 97 -9.06 7.72 7.55
N ILE A 98 -8.81 7.04 8.66
CA ILE A 98 -7.85 5.94 8.75
C ILE A 98 -8.60 4.64 8.54
N GLY A 99 -8.19 3.84 7.57
CA GLY A 99 -8.86 2.58 7.27
C GLY A 99 -8.29 1.87 6.05
N VAL A 100 -9.01 0.81 5.68
CA VAL A 100 -8.75 0.01 4.49
C VAL A 100 -9.92 0.20 3.53
N TYR A 101 -9.63 0.37 2.25
CA TYR A 101 -10.59 0.76 1.22
C TYR A 101 -10.39 -0.07 -0.06
N SER A 102 -11.42 -0.13 -0.89
CA SER A 102 -11.32 -0.63 -2.26
C SER A 102 -11.03 0.51 -3.22
N THR A 103 -10.26 0.22 -4.25
CA THR A 103 -9.95 1.14 -5.36
C THR A 103 -9.86 0.35 -6.67
N LYS A 104 -9.73 1.06 -7.80
CA LYS A 104 -9.59 0.43 -9.12
C LYS A 104 -8.30 0.84 -9.80
N ALA A 105 -7.55 -0.16 -10.21
CA ALA A 105 -6.35 0.03 -11.01
C ALA A 105 -6.70 0.21 -12.50
N PRO A 106 -5.91 0.98 -13.25
CA PRO A 106 -6.11 1.12 -14.70
C PRO A 106 -5.80 -0.16 -15.49
N ASN A 107 -5.06 -1.10 -14.89
CA ASN A 107 -4.66 -2.36 -15.50
C ASN A 107 -4.99 -3.55 -14.60
N TYR A 108 -5.20 -4.71 -15.22
CA TYR A 108 -5.43 -5.97 -14.51
C TYR A 108 -4.28 -6.33 -13.54
N PRO A 109 -4.60 -6.82 -12.35
CA PRO A 109 -5.91 -6.98 -11.71
C PRO A 109 -6.53 -5.63 -11.34
N TYR A 110 -7.79 -5.40 -11.76
CA TYR A 110 -8.44 -4.09 -11.61
C TYR A 110 -8.83 -3.77 -10.17
N ASN A 111 -9.43 -4.74 -9.47
CA ASN A 111 -9.91 -4.53 -8.11
C ASN A 111 -8.74 -4.59 -7.11
N ARG A 112 -8.67 -3.59 -6.24
CA ARG A 112 -7.61 -3.39 -5.26
C ARG A 112 -8.17 -3.17 -3.87
N ILE A 113 -7.32 -3.45 -2.90
CA ILE A 113 -7.52 -3.09 -1.50
C ILE A 113 -6.33 -2.26 -1.09
N THR A 114 -6.54 -1.16 -0.39
CA THR A 114 -5.47 -0.25 0.02
C THR A 114 -5.68 0.32 1.40
N CYS A 115 -4.61 0.53 2.14
CA CYS A 115 -4.62 1.40 3.31
C CYS A 115 -4.80 2.87 2.84
N SER A 116 -5.53 3.68 3.61
CA SER A 116 -5.65 5.11 3.34
C SER A 116 -4.32 5.84 3.50
N LYS A 117 -4.21 7.03 2.89
CA LYS A 117 -3.01 7.86 3.04
C LYS A 117 -2.72 8.21 4.51
N GLU A 118 -3.78 8.48 5.29
CA GLU A 118 -3.65 8.80 6.71
C GLU A 118 -3.18 7.59 7.54
N PHE A 119 -3.63 6.38 7.19
CA PHE A 119 -3.11 5.17 7.81
C PHE A 119 -1.60 5.03 7.57
N ILE A 120 -1.18 5.16 6.32
CA ILE A 120 0.24 5.02 5.92
C ILE A 120 1.07 6.13 6.58
N ALA A 121 0.58 7.37 6.57
CA ALA A 121 1.30 8.53 7.10
C ALA A 121 1.53 8.49 8.62
N LYS A 122 0.77 7.68 9.37
CA LYS A 122 0.99 7.46 10.82
C LYS A 122 2.24 6.65 11.13
N SER A 123 2.83 5.97 10.17
CA SER A 123 4.04 5.17 10.40
C SER A 123 5.19 6.00 10.97
N ASN A 124 5.90 5.43 11.93
CA ASN A 124 7.07 6.09 12.52
C ASN A 124 8.17 6.36 11.49
N THR A 125 8.35 5.42 10.55
CA THR A 125 9.28 5.55 9.44
C THR A 125 8.58 5.11 8.15
N ILE A 126 8.69 5.92 7.09
CA ILE A 126 8.25 5.56 5.76
C ILE A 126 9.45 5.52 4.85
N VAL A 127 9.61 4.42 4.13
CA VAL A 127 10.63 4.25 3.11
C VAL A 127 9.95 4.11 1.75
N LEU A 128 10.31 4.96 0.80
CA LEU A 128 9.97 4.81 -0.60
C LEU A 128 11.14 4.15 -1.32
N PHE A 129 10.89 3.00 -1.90
CA PHE A 129 11.87 2.29 -2.72
C PHE A 129 11.35 2.07 -4.14
N PHE A 130 12.12 2.47 -5.14
CA PHE A 130 11.77 2.27 -6.54
C PHE A 130 13.00 2.22 -7.45
N THR A 131 12.79 1.74 -8.68
CA THR A 131 13.83 1.64 -9.71
C THR A 131 13.37 2.31 -11.00
N GLY A 132 14.31 2.78 -11.79
CA GLY A 132 14.08 3.31 -13.13
C GLY A 132 13.96 4.82 -13.22
N VAL A 133 14.58 5.39 -14.25
CA VAL A 133 14.66 6.85 -14.51
C VAL A 133 13.28 7.50 -14.68
N GLN A 134 12.31 6.80 -15.28
CA GLN A 134 10.95 7.33 -15.47
C GLN A 134 10.30 7.69 -14.13
N LYS A 135 10.32 6.76 -13.17
CA LYS A 135 9.79 6.99 -11.82
C LYS A 135 10.54 8.10 -11.09
N PHE A 136 11.86 8.16 -11.26
CA PHE A 136 12.67 9.24 -10.69
C PHE A 136 12.20 10.61 -11.20
N ASN A 137 11.94 10.74 -12.50
CA ASN A 137 11.44 11.99 -13.09
C ASN A 137 10.04 12.36 -12.56
N VAL A 138 9.15 11.39 -12.40
CA VAL A 138 7.83 11.60 -11.78
C VAL A 138 7.98 12.09 -10.34
N LEU A 139 8.84 11.46 -9.55
CA LEU A 139 9.08 11.86 -8.16
C LEU A 139 9.68 13.27 -8.07
N LYS A 140 10.66 13.59 -8.91
CA LYS A 140 11.29 14.93 -8.94
C LYS A 140 10.28 16.04 -9.19
N ASN A 141 9.27 15.78 -10.01
CA ASN A 141 8.21 16.73 -10.33
C ASN A 141 7.00 16.64 -9.37
N SER A 142 6.99 15.70 -8.45
CA SER A 142 5.84 15.43 -7.57
C SER A 142 5.45 16.63 -6.69
N SER A 143 6.41 17.48 -6.32
CA SER A 143 6.12 18.69 -5.53
C SER A 143 5.21 19.68 -6.25
N TYR A 144 5.12 19.61 -7.58
CA TYR A 144 4.31 20.48 -8.42
C TYR A 144 3.03 19.81 -8.95
N THR A 145 2.77 18.58 -8.52
CA THR A 145 1.63 17.78 -8.97
C THR A 145 0.74 17.35 -7.80
N ASN A 146 -0.44 16.84 -8.10
CA ASN A 146 -1.36 16.27 -7.13
C ASN A 146 -1.42 14.73 -7.22
N LEU A 147 -0.33 14.10 -7.67
CA LEU A 147 -0.22 12.65 -7.71
C LEU A 147 -0.25 12.05 -6.29
N PRO A 148 -0.75 10.82 -6.12
CA PRO A 148 -0.81 10.19 -4.79
C PRO A 148 0.50 10.19 -4.02
N ILE A 149 1.63 9.94 -4.69
CA ILE A 149 2.96 10.00 -4.06
C ILE A 149 3.31 11.40 -3.55
N SER A 150 2.78 12.46 -4.18
CA SER A 150 3.06 13.86 -3.82
C SER A 150 2.63 14.18 -2.40
N TYR A 151 1.56 13.54 -1.92
CA TYR A 151 1.09 13.70 -0.54
C TYR A 151 2.18 13.31 0.45
N PHE A 152 2.80 12.15 0.27
CA PHE A 152 3.83 11.65 1.18
C PHE A 152 5.11 12.46 1.12
N VAL A 153 5.54 12.87 -0.08
CA VAL A 153 6.72 13.72 -0.27
C VAL A 153 6.54 15.09 0.39
N LYS A 154 5.35 15.70 0.27
CA LYS A 154 5.06 17.02 0.83
C LYS A 154 4.85 17.02 2.34
N ASN A 155 4.20 15.99 2.87
CA ASN A 155 3.67 15.99 4.24
C ASN A 155 4.47 15.13 5.21
N ASN A 156 5.39 14.29 4.73
CA ASN A 156 6.14 13.40 5.61
C ASN A 156 7.64 13.70 5.63
N LYS A 157 8.07 14.53 6.60
CA LYS A 157 9.48 14.89 6.81
C LYS A 157 10.38 13.73 7.25
N LYS A 158 9.77 12.58 7.61
CA LYS A 158 10.50 11.37 8.04
C LYS A 158 10.62 10.33 6.93
N MET A 159 10.19 10.67 5.71
CA MET A 159 10.25 9.75 4.59
C MET A 159 11.68 9.65 4.05
N GLU A 160 12.18 8.43 3.99
CA GLU A 160 13.45 8.10 3.36
C GLU A 160 13.20 7.60 1.93
N ILE A 161 14.02 8.02 0.98
CA ILE A 161 13.85 7.67 -0.44
C ILE A 161 15.10 6.93 -0.92
N TYR A 162 14.89 5.70 -1.38
CA TYR A 162 15.92 4.86 -1.98
C TYR A 162 15.60 4.63 -3.46
N TYR A 163 16.54 4.96 -4.31
CA TYR A 163 16.42 4.87 -5.76
C TYR A 163 17.62 4.16 -6.37
N THR A 164 17.38 3.35 -7.38
CA THR A 164 18.42 2.82 -8.27
C THR A 164 17.97 2.88 -9.73
N GLN A 165 18.94 3.00 -10.62
CA GLN A 165 18.70 2.98 -12.08
C GLN A 165 18.36 1.58 -12.57
#